data_8c911affbd6a00946b6462ba76793d07
#
_entry.id   8c911affbd6a00946b6462ba76793d07
#
_cell.length_a   1.000
_cell.length_b   1.000
_cell.length_c   1.000
_cell.angle_alpha   90.00
_cell.angle_beta   90.00
_cell.angle_gamma   90.00
#
_symmetry.space_group_name_H-M   'P 1'
#
loop_
_entity.id
_entity.type
_entity.pdbx_description
1 polymer ?
#
loop_
_entity_poly.entity_id
_entity_poly.type
_entity_poly.pdbx_seq_one_letter_code
_entity_poly.pdbx_strand_id
1 'polypeptide(L)'
;MGSIDSRSSRLEGFYRRSLDDRIAQISAWAGLTPEETAALADSIGLELADIMIENVVGRFAMPLGIGANFLIDGQDYLVPMAVEEPSVVAAVSSAALLARSGGGFSTGSTEPVMIAQIQLLDVADACKAERAILASQEEILACADTSPSLSRLGGGPQGIEVRHLPETPAGPMLIVHLLIDCRDAMGANAANTAAEAAAPLIERLSGGRAGLRILSNLSDRRRAWAEVEIPSKAFDSDDFSGREVVRGVAEANAFAIADPYRATTHNKGIFNGVDAVLLATGNDWRAVEAGAHAWAARDGQYRALTDWHVRGCGESESLYGRLEMPLAVGTVGGATRSHPSARIALKILGLDVIAEEGPRSDGECAAGDAGRDSRRRGARRLSEIIAAVGLAQNLAALRALATTGIQEGHMRLHARQVAVAAGAEGEAVEQVAGQLVAEGRIRVERAKELLRS
;
A
#
# COMPACT_ATOMS: atom_id res chain seq x y z
N MET A 1 -0.16 2.02 -38.00
CA MET A 1 -1.19 1.50 -37.09
C MET A 1 -0.65 0.20 -36.49
N GLY A 2 0.15 0.30 -35.44
CA GLY A 2 0.68 -0.85 -34.71
C GLY A 2 -0.34 -1.22 -33.65
N SER A 3 -0.69 -2.50 -33.55
CA SER A 3 -1.58 -3.09 -32.58
C SER A 3 -1.18 -2.65 -31.16
N ILE A 4 -2.16 -2.25 -30.36
CA ILE A 4 -2.02 -2.11 -28.90
C ILE A 4 -1.65 -3.51 -28.42
N ASP A 5 -0.37 -3.72 -28.18
CA ASP A 5 0.18 -4.96 -27.68
C ASP A 5 -0.41 -5.16 -26.27
N SER A 6 -1.18 -6.21 -26.11
CA SER A 6 -1.80 -6.56 -24.82
C SER A 6 -0.67 -6.99 -23.85
N ARG A 7 -0.09 -6.02 -23.13
CA ARG A 7 0.93 -6.28 -22.10
C ARG A 7 0.31 -7.19 -21.04
N SER A 8 0.83 -8.39 -20.88
CA SER A 8 0.38 -9.32 -19.85
C SER A 8 1.36 -9.35 -18.67
N SER A 9 0.85 -9.20 -17.45
CA SER A 9 1.62 -9.37 -16.21
C SER A 9 1.86 -10.85 -15.85
N ARG A 10 1.38 -11.80 -16.68
CA ARG A 10 1.65 -13.23 -16.52
C ARG A 10 3.06 -13.55 -16.97
N LEU A 11 3.98 -13.62 -16.02
CA LEU A 11 5.39 -13.89 -16.25
C LEU A 11 5.71 -15.37 -15.94
N GLU A 12 5.31 -16.28 -16.83
CA GLU A 12 5.56 -17.72 -16.64
C GLU A 12 7.06 -18.02 -16.49
N GLY A 13 7.42 -18.74 -15.43
CA GLY A 13 8.81 -19.12 -15.16
C GLY A 13 9.75 -17.96 -14.84
N PHE A 14 9.27 -16.76 -14.55
CA PHE A 14 10.09 -15.57 -14.26
C PHE A 14 11.14 -15.82 -13.18
N TYR A 15 10.79 -16.51 -12.10
CA TYR A 15 11.70 -16.84 -10.99
C TYR A 15 12.83 -17.82 -11.38
N ARG A 16 12.70 -18.52 -12.51
CA ARG A 16 13.72 -19.46 -13.03
C ARG A 16 14.74 -18.77 -13.95
N ARG A 17 14.45 -17.55 -14.40
CA ARG A 17 15.34 -16.80 -15.29
C ARG A 17 16.53 -16.25 -14.52
N SER A 18 17.62 -15.99 -15.23
CA SER A 18 18.77 -15.27 -14.68
C SER A 18 18.38 -13.89 -14.16
N LEU A 19 19.17 -13.29 -13.29
CA LEU A 19 18.92 -11.93 -12.80
C LEU A 19 18.90 -10.92 -13.97
N ASP A 20 19.84 -11.05 -14.91
CA ASP A 20 19.95 -10.16 -16.06
C ASP A 20 18.72 -10.26 -16.99
N ASP A 21 18.22 -11.48 -17.25
CA ASP A 21 16.99 -11.68 -18.03
C ASP A 21 15.77 -11.08 -17.34
N ARG A 22 15.68 -11.17 -16.03
CA ARG A 22 14.60 -10.55 -15.25
C ARG A 22 14.65 -9.04 -15.33
N ILE A 23 15.85 -8.45 -15.17
CA ILE A 23 16.07 -7.00 -15.30
C ILE A 23 15.70 -6.54 -16.71
N ALA A 24 16.18 -7.23 -17.75
CA ALA A 24 15.88 -6.90 -19.14
C ALA A 24 14.37 -6.92 -19.43
N GLN A 25 13.66 -7.94 -18.91
CA GLN A 25 12.22 -8.06 -19.10
C GLN A 25 11.44 -6.93 -18.42
N ILE A 26 11.81 -6.55 -17.19
CA ILE A 26 11.17 -5.45 -16.45
C ILE A 26 11.51 -4.10 -17.10
N SER A 27 12.74 -3.92 -17.56
CA SER A 27 13.16 -2.72 -18.29
C SER A 27 12.35 -2.54 -19.58
N ALA A 28 12.13 -3.61 -20.32
CA ALA A 28 11.28 -3.59 -21.54
C ALA A 28 9.80 -3.31 -21.20
N TRP A 29 9.27 -3.91 -20.13
CA TRP A 29 7.90 -3.66 -19.65
C TRP A 29 7.67 -2.18 -19.34
N ALA A 30 8.58 -1.57 -18.58
CA ALA A 30 8.45 -0.19 -18.10
C ALA A 30 9.04 0.86 -19.07
N GLY A 31 9.71 0.45 -20.13
CA GLY A 31 10.43 1.36 -21.03
C GLY A 31 11.54 2.13 -20.31
N LEU A 32 12.34 1.44 -19.46
CA LEU A 32 13.43 2.07 -18.72
C LEU A 32 14.57 2.47 -19.65
N THR A 33 15.21 3.60 -19.36
CA THR A 33 16.48 3.98 -20.00
C THR A 33 17.62 3.10 -19.48
N PRO A 34 18.80 3.08 -20.14
CA PRO A 34 19.97 2.37 -19.65
C PRO A 34 20.41 2.85 -18.24
N GLU A 35 20.30 4.14 -17.95
CA GLU A 35 20.62 4.73 -16.65
C GLU A 35 19.61 4.28 -15.58
N GLU A 36 18.31 4.26 -15.88
CA GLU A 36 17.28 3.74 -14.99
C GLU A 36 17.46 2.24 -14.74
N THR A 37 17.83 1.47 -15.76
CA THR A 37 18.14 0.04 -15.62
C THR A 37 19.34 -0.18 -14.71
N ALA A 38 20.41 0.60 -14.85
CA ALA A 38 21.57 0.54 -13.97
C ALA A 38 21.22 0.90 -12.50
N ALA A 39 20.32 1.85 -12.30
CA ALA A 39 19.85 2.25 -10.96
C ALA A 39 19.03 1.18 -10.23
N LEU A 40 18.60 0.09 -10.89
CA LEU A 40 18.04 -1.06 -10.20
C LEU A 40 19.09 -1.80 -9.35
N ALA A 41 20.35 -1.77 -9.74
CA ALA A 41 21.42 -2.42 -9.00
C ALA A 41 22.08 -1.48 -7.96
N ASP A 42 22.19 -0.18 -8.25
CA ASP A 42 22.80 0.83 -7.36
C ASP A 42 22.00 2.13 -7.40
N SER A 43 20.97 2.21 -6.58
CA SER A 43 19.91 3.23 -6.68
C SER A 43 20.29 4.61 -6.13
N ILE A 44 21.05 4.67 -5.02
CA ILE A 44 21.46 5.94 -4.40
C ILE A 44 22.95 5.93 -4.06
N GLY A 45 23.66 7.01 -4.42
CA GLY A 45 25.01 7.27 -3.95
C GLY A 45 25.03 7.75 -2.48
N LEU A 46 26.21 7.72 -1.84
CA LEU A 46 26.36 8.20 -0.46
C LEU A 46 26.04 9.70 -0.34
N GLU A 47 26.38 10.50 -1.35
CA GLU A 47 26.06 11.93 -1.39
C GLU A 47 24.55 12.21 -1.32
N LEU A 48 23.75 11.46 -2.11
CA LEU A 48 22.29 11.58 -2.06
C LEU A 48 21.74 11.09 -0.71
N ALA A 49 22.29 9.99 -0.18
CA ALA A 49 21.88 9.47 1.12
C ALA A 49 22.12 10.49 2.24
N ASP A 50 23.26 11.20 2.23
CA ASP A 50 23.62 12.23 3.23
C ASP A 50 22.71 13.48 3.16
N ILE A 51 22.13 13.74 1.99
CA ILE A 51 21.12 14.79 1.82
C ILE A 51 19.72 14.33 2.32
N MET A 52 19.44 13.02 2.28
CA MET A 52 18.12 12.49 2.63
C MET A 52 17.86 12.41 4.13
N ILE A 53 18.91 12.08 4.92
CA ILE A 53 18.85 12.02 6.39
C ILE A 53 20.16 12.50 6.99
N GLU A 54 20.14 12.82 8.29
CA GLU A 54 21.30 13.29 9.05
C GLU A 54 22.24 12.13 9.41
N ASN A 55 23.55 12.44 9.58
CA ASN A 55 24.57 11.54 10.14
C ASN A 55 24.72 10.21 9.36
N VAL A 56 24.67 10.25 8.05
CA VAL A 56 24.81 9.07 7.20
C VAL A 56 26.18 8.44 7.33
N VAL A 57 26.24 7.13 7.55
CA VAL A 57 27.46 6.31 7.60
C VAL A 57 27.48 5.23 6.52
N GLY A 58 26.39 5.05 5.79
CA GLY A 58 26.27 4.01 4.78
C GLY A 58 24.86 3.90 4.22
N ARG A 59 24.62 2.84 3.43
CA ARG A 59 23.33 2.49 2.84
C ARG A 59 22.91 1.13 3.34
N PHE A 60 21.63 0.99 3.68
CA PHE A 60 21.01 -0.32 3.97
C PHE A 60 20.17 -0.73 2.77
N ALA A 61 20.65 -1.70 1.99
CA ALA A 61 19.97 -2.17 0.80
C ALA A 61 18.93 -3.23 1.14
N MET A 62 17.76 -3.13 0.53
CA MET A 62 16.66 -4.09 0.65
C MET A 62 16.40 -4.71 -0.74
N PRO A 63 16.11 -6.02 -0.84
CA PRO A 63 15.76 -6.63 -2.11
C PRO A 63 14.52 -6.01 -2.73
N LEU A 64 14.55 -5.75 -4.05
CA LEU A 64 13.41 -5.30 -4.84
C LEU A 64 12.92 -6.45 -5.72
N GLY A 65 11.73 -6.95 -5.46
CA GLY A 65 11.07 -8.00 -6.24
C GLY A 65 9.90 -7.47 -7.06
N ILE A 66 9.33 -8.30 -7.90
CA ILE A 66 8.16 -7.98 -8.75
C ILE A 66 7.03 -8.96 -8.47
N GLY A 67 5.92 -8.44 -7.93
CA GLY A 67 4.64 -9.13 -7.89
C GLY A 67 4.04 -9.21 -9.29
N ALA A 68 3.78 -10.44 -9.75
CA ALA A 68 3.26 -10.71 -11.09
C ALA A 68 1.78 -11.15 -11.04
N ASN A 69 1.18 -11.34 -12.21
CA ASN A 69 -0.18 -11.84 -12.43
C ASN A 69 -1.32 -10.90 -12.01
N PHE A 70 -1.05 -9.71 -11.51
CA PHE A 70 -2.10 -8.78 -11.12
C PHE A 70 -2.92 -8.32 -12.32
N LEU A 71 -4.23 -8.62 -12.28
CA LEU A 71 -5.27 -8.07 -13.13
C LEU A 71 -6.17 -7.22 -12.24
N ILE A 72 -6.16 -5.90 -12.45
CA ILE A 72 -6.89 -4.95 -11.61
C ILE A 72 -7.74 -4.05 -12.51
N ASP A 73 -9.06 -4.10 -12.35
CA ASP A 73 -10.04 -3.39 -13.19
C ASP A 73 -9.82 -3.65 -14.70
N GLY A 74 -9.48 -4.90 -15.05
CA GLY A 74 -9.24 -5.31 -16.42
C GLY A 74 -7.87 -4.94 -17.00
N GLN A 75 -6.99 -4.32 -16.22
CA GLN A 75 -5.63 -3.94 -16.62
C GLN A 75 -4.58 -4.79 -15.91
N ASP A 76 -3.55 -5.21 -16.65
CA ASP A 76 -2.40 -5.94 -16.11
C ASP A 76 -1.39 -5.01 -15.44
N TYR A 77 -0.90 -5.41 -14.23
CA TYR A 77 0.12 -4.69 -13.48
C TYR A 77 1.26 -5.61 -13.05
N LEU A 78 2.49 -5.13 -13.17
CA LEU A 78 3.65 -5.65 -12.46
C LEU A 78 3.90 -4.74 -11.25
N VAL A 79 3.99 -5.34 -10.06
CA VAL A 79 4.01 -4.60 -8.80
C VAL A 79 5.40 -4.67 -8.17
N PRO A 80 6.15 -3.56 -8.12
CA PRO A 80 7.43 -3.50 -7.40
C PRO A 80 7.21 -3.62 -5.90
N MET A 81 8.04 -4.43 -5.24
CA MET A 81 7.94 -4.75 -3.82
C MET A 81 9.34 -4.77 -3.20
N ALA A 82 9.62 -3.87 -2.26
CA ALA A 82 10.87 -3.87 -1.50
C ALA A 82 10.62 -4.58 -0.15
N VAL A 83 11.23 -5.73 0.06
CA VAL A 83 10.98 -6.57 1.24
C VAL A 83 12.14 -7.52 1.49
N GLU A 84 12.45 -7.76 2.78
CA GLU A 84 13.47 -8.69 3.21
C GLU A 84 12.93 -10.11 3.47
N GLU A 85 11.61 -10.23 3.72
CA GLU A 85 10.99 -11.51 4.08
C GLU A 85 10.79 -12.39 2.84
N PRO A 86 11.29 -13.63 2.85
CA PRO A 86 11.04 -14.58 1.78
C PRO A 86 9.55 -14.92 1.65
N SER A 87 9.16 -15.37 0.49
CA SER A 87 7.79 -15.80 0.13
C SER A 87 6.78 -14.67 -0.13
N VAL A 88 6.97 -13.44 0.36
CA VAL A 88 5.99 -12.35 0.22
C VAL A 88 5.65 -12.11 -1.25
N VAL A 89 6.66 -11.90 -2.10
CA VAL A 89 6.47 -11.65 -3.54
C VAL A 89 5.85 -12.85 -4.27
N ALA A 90 6.27 -14.07 -3.89
CA ALA A 90 5.70 -15.29 -4.47
C ALA A 90 4.25 -15.51 -4.04
N ALA A 91 3.92 -15.20 -2.78
CA ALA A 91 2.59 -15.32 -2.21
C ALA A 91 1.58 -14.42 -2.92
N VAL A 92 1.88 -13.12 -3.06
CA VAL A 92 0.98 -12.18 -3.78
C VAL A 92 0.82 -12.59 -5.25
N SER A 93 1.90 -13.02 -5.91
CA SER A 93 1.86 -13.44 -7.31
C SER A 93 1.00 -14.70 -7.52
N SER A 94 1.04 -15.64 -6.58
CA SER A 94 0.21 -16.85 -6.59
C SER A 94 -1.27 -16.51 -6.35
N ALA A 95 -1.57 -15.65 -5.36
CA ALA A 95 -2.93 -15.21 -5.08
C ALA A 95 -3.51 -14.39 -6.24
N ALA A 96 -2.71 -13.51 -6.84
CA ALA A 96 -3.12 -12.75 -8.03
C ALA A 96 -3.43 -13.66 -9.23
N LEU A 97 -2.70 -14.77 -9.39
CA LEU A 97 -3.00 -15.77 -10.43
C LEU A 97 -4.35 -16.45 -10.18
N LEU A 98 -4.67 -16.80 -8.93
CA LEU A 98 -5.98 -17.34 -8.56
C LEU A 98 -7.10 -16.33 -8.83
N ALA A 99 -6.89 -15.07 -8.45
CA ALA A 99 -7.86 -13.99 -8.65
C ALA A 99 -8.26 -13.82 -10.12
N ARG A 100 -7.34 -14.09 -11.08
CA ARG A 100 -7.64 -14.03 -12.52
C ARG A 100 -8.75 -14.99 -12.95
N SER A 101 -8.95 -16.11 -12.28
CA SER A 101 -10.03 -17.05 -12.60
C SER A 101 -11.42 -16.46 -12.37
N GLY A 102 -11.53 -15.45 -11.51
CA GLY A 102 -12.73 -14.67 -11.26
C GLY A 102 -12.77 -13.31 -11.94
N GLY A 103 -11.83 -13.02 -12.85
CA GLY A 103 -11.76 -11.73 -13.56
C GLY A 103 -10.80 -10.70 -12.96
N GLY A 104 -10.02 -11.08 -11.92
CA GLY A 104 -9.08 -10.20 -11.23
C GLY A 104 -9.71 -9.41 -10.09
N PHE A 105 -9.02 -8.36 -9.67
CA PHE A 105 -9.48 -7.46 -8.61
C PHE A 105 -10.29 -6.30 -9.18
N SER A 106 -11.40 -5.96 -8.51
CA SER A 106 -12.11 -4.69 -8.68
C SER A 106 -11.70 -3.75 -7.56
N THR A 107 -11.42 -2.49 -7.89
CA THR A 107 -10.91 -1.53 -6.91
C THR A 107 -11.65 -0.19 -6.96
N GLY A 108 -11.51 0.56 -5.89
CA GLY A 108 -11.98 1.93 -5.82
C GLY A 108 -11.34 2.69 -4.67
N SER A 109 -11.53 4.00 -4.69
CA SER A 109 -10.98 4.90 -3.67
C SER A 109 -11.89 6.11 -3.46
N THR A 110 -11.81 6.69 -2.27
CA THR A 110 -12.42 8.00 -1.97
C THR A 110 -11.57 9.11 -2.58
N GLU A 111 -12.08 10.35 -2.53
CA GLU A 111 -11.25 11.53 -2.86
C GLU A 111 -10.04 11.62 -1.91
N PRO A 112 -8.90 12.16 -2.37
CA PRO A 112 -7.64 12.15 -1.62
C PRO A 112 -7.59 13.25 -0.54
N VAL A 113 -8.55 13.22 0.39
CA VAL A 113 -8.74 14.24 1.42
C VAL A 113 -7.95 13.89 2.67
N MET A 114 -7.02 14.76 3.06
CA MET A 114 -6.28 14.70 4.33
C MET A 114 -6.97 15.56 5.38
N ILE A 115 -6.76 15.21 6.65
CA ILE A 115 -7.26 15.94 7.81
C ILE A 115 -6.08 16.64 8.49
N ALA A 116 -6.17 17.96 8.65
CA ALA A 116 -5.29 18.71 9.54
C ALA A 116 -6.08 19.14 10.79
N GLN A 117 -5.51 18.96 11.97
CA GLN A 117 -6.12 19.26 13.26
C GLN A 117 -5.54 20.56 13.83
N ILE A 118 -6.41 21.44 14.32
CA ILE A 118 -6.07 22.61 15.13
C ILE A 118 -6.69 22.41 16.49
N GLN A 119 -5.85 22.26 17.52
CA GLN A 119 -6.26 22.12 18.91
C GLN A 119 -6.53 23.50 19.51
N LEU A 120 -7.71 23.70 20.08
CA LEU A 120 -8.09 24.91 20.83
C LEU A 120 -8.24 24.58 22.31
N LEU A 121 -7.54 25.32 23.12
CA LEU A 121 -7.53 25.28 24.59
C LEU A 121 -8.15 26.58 25.14
N ASP A 122 -8.54 26.55 26.41
CA ASP A 122 -9.02 27.71 27.14
C ASP A 122 -10.26 28.38 26.47
N VAL A 123 -11.08 27.59 25.78
CA VAL A 123 -12.32 28.07 25.12
C VAL A 123 -13.43 28.17 26.16
N ALA A 124 -13.89 29.39 26.45
CA ALA A 124 -14.89 29.64 27.50
C ALA A 124 -16.27 29.05 27.17
N ASP A 125 -16.70 29.11 25.90
CA ASP A 125 -17.97 28.57 25.40
C ASP A 125 -17.74 27.86 24.09
N ALA A 126 -17.62 26.54 24.17
CA ALA A 126 -17.31 25.68 23.02
C ALA A 126 -18.41 25.74 21.94
N CYS A 127 -19.69 25.82 22.32
CA CYS A 127 -20.79 25.89 21.36
C CYS A 127 -20.85 27.24 20.62
N LYS A 128 -20.50 28.34 21.31
CA LYS A 128 -20.39 29.66 20.68
C LYS A 128 -19.19 29.72 19.74
N ALA A 129 -18.05 29.15 20.16
CA ALA A 129 -16.82 29.07 19.36
C ALA A 129 -17.05 28.25 18.08
N GLU A 130 -17.67 27.08 18.19
CA GLU A 130 -18.02 26.25 17.04
C GLU A 130 -18.88 26.99 16.03
N ARG A 131 -19.95 27.65 16.49
CA ARG A 131 -20.82 28.44 15.60
C ARG A 131 -20.06 29.56 14.91
N ALA A 132 -19.17 30.27 15.60
CA ALA A 132 -18.37 31.34 15.03
C ALA A 132 -17.38 30.79 13.97
N ILE A 133 -16.73 29.68 14.25
CA ILE A 133 -15.82 29.00 13.32
C ILE A 133 -16.57 28.55 12.08
N LEU A 134 -17.70 27.84 12.23
CA LEU A 134 -18.46 27.33 11.09
C LEU A 134 -19.10 28.49 10.26
N ALA A 135 -19.53 29.58 10.91
CA ALA A 135 -20.02 30.76 10.20
C ALA A 135 -18.95 31.50 9.38
N SER A 136 -17.67 31.34 9.75
CA SER A 136 -16.50 31.91 9.05
C SER A 136 -15.76 30.91 8.17
N GLN A 137 -16.40 29.80 7.79
CA GLN A 137 -15.76 28.70 7.06
C GLN A 137 -15.06 29.22 5.80
N GLU A 138 -15.69 30.03 4.97
CA GLU A 138 -15.11 30.55 3.73
C GLU A 138 -13.82 31.35 3.97
N GLU A 139 -13.80 32.20 4.99
CA GLU A 139 -12.62 32.98 5.37
C GLU A 139 -11.49 32.09 5.88
N ILE A 140 -11.83 31.08 6.68
CA ILE A 140 -10.84 30.09 7.19
C ILE A 140 -10.23 29.26 6.05
N LEU A 141 -11.07 28.78 5.11
CA LEU A 141 -10.59 28.02 3.96
C LEU A 141 -9.70 28.88 3.05
N ALA A 142 -10.04 30.16 2.87
CA ALA A 142 -9.20 31.11 2.13
C ALA A 142 -7.83 31.31 2.81
N CYS A 143 -7.80 31.44 4.15
CA CYS A 143 -6.53 31.49 4.89
C CYS A 143 -5.72 30.19 4.82
N ALA A 144 -6.40 29.04 4.78
CA ALA A 144 -5.77 27.72 4.70
C ALA A 144 -5.24 27.39 3.30
N ASP A 145 -5.63 28.10 2.26
CA ASP A 145 -5.16 27.88 0.88
C ASP A 145 -3.76 28.45 0.67
N THR A 146 -2.79 27.72 1.17
CA THR A 146 -1.36 28.06 1.12
C THR A 146 -0.61 27.46 -0.06
N SER A 147 -1.27 26.67 -0.90
CA SER A 147 -0.67 25.97 -2.02
C SER A 147 -1.33 26.31 -3.36
N PRO A 148 -0.95 27.42 -4.03
CA PRO A 148 -1.53 27.82 -5.32
C PRO A 148 -1.40 26.79 -6.43
N SER A 149 -0.38 25.91 -6.36
CA SER A 149 -0.19 24.82 -7.31
C SER A 149 -1.25 23.74 -7.11
N LEU A 150 -1.59 23.41 -5.85
CA LEU A 150 -2.60 22.43 -5.53
C LEU A 150 -4.00 22.92 -5.93
N SER A 151 -4.31 24.18 -5.63
CA SER A 151 -5.61 24.82 -5.96
C SER A 151 -5.82 24.92 -7.48
N ARG A 152 -4.76 25.23 -8.25
CA ARG A 152 -4.83 25.19 -9.72
C ARG A 152 -5.14 23.79 -10.31
N LEU A 153 -4.78 22.73 -9.59
CA LEU A 153 -5.13 21.35 -9.95
C LEU A 153 -6.51 20.93 -9.43
N GLY A 154 -7.27 21.87 -8.85
CA GLY A 154 -8.60 21.63 -8.29
C GLY A 154 -8.57 20.92 -6.92
N GLY A 155 -7.44 20.93 -6.23
CA GLY A 155 -7.29 20.49 -4.84
C GLY A 155 -7.36 21.67 -3.86
N GLY A 156 -6.85 21.47 -2.64
CA GLY A 156 -6.80 22.49 -1.59
C GLY A 156 -7.86 22.30 -0.49
N PRO A 157 -8.02 23.28 0.41
CA PRO A 157 -8.98 23.22 1.50
C PRO A 157 -10.43 23.14 0.98
N GLN A 158 -11.21 22.17 1.51
CA GLN A 158 -12.58 21.90 1.02
C GLN A 158 -13.65 22.05 2.09
N GLY A 159 -13.29 21.94 3.38
CA GLY A 159 -14.26 21.98 4.44
C GLY A 159 -13.67 22.00 5.85
N ILE A 160 -14.54 22.18 6.81
CA ILE A 160 -14.20 22.23 8.24
C ILE A 160 -15.14 21.32 9.01
N GLU A 161 -14.63 20.61 9.98
CA GLU A 161 -15.40 19.88 10.99
C GLU A 161 -14.91 20.31 12.38
N VAL A 162 -15.83 20.43 13.33
CA VAL A 162 -15.49 20.79 14.71
C VAL A 162 -15.86 19.64 15.63
N ARG A 163 -14.93 19.27 16.50
CA ARG A 163 -15.08 18.16 17.45
C ARG A 163 -14.90 18.67 18.88
N HIS A 164 -15.81 18.29 19.76
CA HIS A 164 -15.74 18.58 21.17
C HIS A 164 -15.08 17.41 21.93
N LEU A 165 -14.09 17.71 22.73
CA LEU A 165 -13.47 16.79 23.69
C LEU A 165 -13.71 17.39 25.10
N PRO A 166 -14.89 17.12 25.69
CA PRO A 166 -15.28 17.76 26.95
C PRO A 166 -14.44 17.31 28.14
N GLU A 167 -13.92 16.10 28.09
CA GLU A 167 -13.13 15.48 29.16
C GLU A 167 -11.78 14.99 28.62
N THR A 168 -10.71 15.68 29.00
CA THR A 168 -9.34 15.26 28.74
C THR A 168 -8.46 15.48 29.98
N PRO A 169 -7.30 14.82 30.10
CA PRO A 169 -6.38 15.02 31.21
C PRO A 169 -5.91 16.48 31.39
N ALA A 170 -6.02 17.31 30.32
CA ALA A 170 -5.62 18.72 30.34
C ALA A 170 -6.81 19.70 30.31
N GLY A 171 -8.03 19.21 30.64
CA GLY A 171 -9.26 20.00 30.56
C GLY A 171 -9.97 19.87 29.21
N PRO A 172 -11.10 20.56 29.01
CA PRO A 172 -11.87 20.48 27.76
C PRO A 172 -11.10 21.09 26.59
N MET A 173 -11.30 20.52 25.40
CA MET A 173 -10.68 20.98 24.15
C MET A 173 -11.72 21.06 23.04
N LEU A 174 -11.53 22.00 22.13
CA LEU A 174 -12.23 22.06 20.86
C LEU A 174 -11.22 21.78 19.75
N ILE A 175 -11.53 20.85 18.85
CA ILE A 175 -10.62 20.46 17.78
C ILE A 175 -11.27 20.84 16.44
N VAL A 176 -10.56 21.64 15.66
CA VAL A 176 -10.99 21.98 14.30
C VAL A 176 -10.23 21.09 13.30
N HIS A 177 -10.96 20.34 12.50
CA HIS A 177 -10.42 19.60 11.37
C HIS A 177 -10.56 20.45 10.10
N LEU A 178 -9.46 20.70 9.40
CA LEU A 178 -9.44 21.18 8.04
C LEU A 178 -9.37 19.99 7.11
N LEU A 179 -10.28 19.91 6.14
CA LEU A 179 -10.34 18.88 5.11
C LEU A 179 -9.68 19.42 3.85
N ILE A 180 -8.61 18.74 3.40
CA ILE A 180 -7.73 19.23 2.33
C ILE A 180 -7.57 18.16 1.26
N ASP A 181 -8.06 18.42 0.05
CA ASP A 181 -7.80 17.58 -1.10
C ASP A 181 -6.35 17.76 -1.56
N CYS A 182 -5.56 16.72 -1.42
CA CYS A 182 -4.13 16.73 -1.71
C CYS A 182 -3.80 16.20 -3.11
N ARG A 183 -4.79 15.84 -3.93
CA ARG A 183 -4.58 15.29 -5.27
C ARG A 183 -3.56 14.14 -5.25
N ASP A 184 -2.52 14.26 -6.06
CA ASP A 184 -1.49 13.22 -6.21
C ASP A 184 -0.35 13.30 -5.18
N ALA A 185 -0.37 14.30 -4.29
CA ALA A 185 0.57 14.37 -3.17
C ALA A 185 0.06 13.52 -1.98
N MET A 186 0.98 12.98 -1.17
CA MET A 186 0.63 12.37 0.13
C MET A 186 -0.05 13.38 1.06
N GLY A 187 0.39 14.64 1.06
CA GLY A 187 -0.34 15.76 1.62
C GLY A 187 0.09 16.21 3.02
N ALA A 188 1.06 15.57 3.68
CA ALA A 188 1.45 15.92 5.05
C ALA A 188 1.88 17.39 5.21
N ASN A 189 2.78 17.88 4.35
CA ASN A 189 3.25 19.26 4.42
C ASN A 189 2.14 20.26 4.09
N ALA A 190 1.32 19.96 3.08
CA ALA A 190 0.19 20.84 2.71
C ALA A 190 -0.80 20.98 3.88
N ALA A 191 -1.14 19.86 4.54
CA ALA A 191 -2.04 19.83 5.68
C ALA A 191 -1.49 20.64 6.88
N ASN A 192 -0.22 20.46 7.21
CA ASN A 192 0.42 21.18 8.31
C ASN A 192 0.47 22.70 8.04
N THR A 193 0.93 23.10 6.84
CA THR A 193 1.03 24.51 6.46
C THR A 193 -0.35 25.18 6.44
N ALA A 194 -1.38 24.50 5.94
CA ALA A 194 -2.74 25.00 5.96
C ALA A 194 -3.29 25.22 7.39
N ALA A 195 -3.01 24.25 8.30
CA ALA A 195 -3.41 24.38 9.71
C ALA A 195 -2.69 25.53 10.41
N GLU A 196 -1.40 25.71 10.15
CA GLU A 196 -0.63 26.83 10.71
C GLU A 196 -1.14 28.18 10.21
N ALA A 197 -1.49 28.31 8.94
CA ALA A 197 -2.00 29.54 8.35
C ALA A 197 -3.40 29.91 8.85
N ALA A 198 -4.28 28.92 9.06
CA ALA A 198 -5.66 29.16 9.53
C ALA A 198 -5.75 29.39 11.05
N ALA A 199 -4.81 28.88 11.83
CA ALA A 199 -4.86 28.88 13.30
C ALA A 199 -5.05 30.29 13.91
N PRO A 200 -4.36 31.37 13.47
CA PRO A 200 -4.54 32.70 14.05
C PRO A 200 -5.97 33.26 13.88
N LEU A 201 -6.63 32.95 12.78
CA LEU A 201 -8.03 33.35 12.56
C LEU A 201 -8.95 32.54 13.48
N ILE A 202 -8.79 31.24 13.54
CA ILE A 202 -9.58 30.35 14.38
C ILE A 202 -9.42 30.68 15.86
N GLU A 203 -8.24 31.07 16.30
CA GLU A 203 -7.94 31.53 17.65
C GLU A 203 -8.76 32.79 17.99
N ARG A 204 -8.77 33.78 17.10
CA ARG A 204 -9.58 35.00 17.28
C ARG A 204 -11.09 34.72 17.33
N LEU A 205 -11.58 33.84 16.46
CA LEU A 205 -13.01 33.48 16.38
C LEU A 205 -13.48 32.67 17.61
N SER A 206 -12.64 31.81 18.14
CA SER A 206 -12.96 30.96 19.29
C SER A 206 -12.82 31.67 20.63
N GLY A 207 -11.98 32.71 20.70
CA GLY A 207 -11.54 33.34 21.94
C GLY A 207 -10.68 32.43 22.83
N GLY A 208 -10.25 31.27 22.30
CA GLY A 208 -9.35 30.35 22.96
C GLY A 208 -7.90 30.53 22.48
N ARG A 209 -7.04 29.56 22.79
CA ARG A 209 -5.63 29.54 22.43
C ARG A 209 -5.35 28.30 21.53
N ALA A 210 -4.78 28.52 20.35
CA ALA A 210 -4.35 27.45 19.47
C ALA A 210 -3.11 26.72 20.05
N GLY A 211 -3.25 25.43 20.28
CA GLY A 211 -2.18 24.53 20.68
C GLY A 211 -1.51 23.87 19.46
N LEU A 212 -1.69 22.56 19.30
CA LEU A 212 -1.15 21.80 18.17
C LEU A 212 -1.86 22.12 16.84
N ARG A 213 -1.09 22.15 15.77
CA ARG A 213 -1.51 22.34 14.38
C ARG A 213 -0.77 21.30 13.54
N ILE A 214 -1.41 20.14 13.31
CA ILE A 214 -0.75 18.97 12.74
C ILE A 214 -1.76 18.08 12.00
N LEU A 215 -1.32 17.40 10.95
CA LEU A 215 -2.13 16.40 10.27
C LEU A 215 -2.52 15.24 11.19
N SER A 216 -3.57 14.52 10.82
CA SER A 216 -3.90 13.22 11.38
C SER A 216 -3.49 12.11 10.40
N ASN A 217 -2.79 11.10 10.92
CA ASN A 217 -2.53 9.88 10.16
C ASN A 217 -3.74 8.92 10.12
N LEU A 218 -4.76 9.13 10.94
CA LEU A 218 -6.07 8.51 10.73
C LEU A 218 -6.75 9.21 9.55
N SER A 219 -6.35 8.81 8.35
CA SER A 219 -6.82 9.38 7.09
C SER A 219 -8.11 8.70 6.63
N ASP A 220 -9.12 8.67 7.49
CA ASP A 220 -10.39 7.96 7.25
C ASP A 220 -11.25 8.57 6.13
N ARG A 221 -10.89 9.76 5.66
CA ARG A 221 -11.48 10.40 4.47
C ARG A 221 -10.77 10.01 3.17
N ARG A 222 -9.60 9.35 3.26
CA ARG A 222 -8.76 8.94 2.15
C ARG A 222 -8.54 7.43 2.18
N ARG A 223 -9.55 6.69 1.75
CA ARG A 223 -9.56 5.23 1.75
C ARG A 223 -9.45 4.68 0.34
N ALA A 224 -8.91 3.46 0.25
CA ALA A 224 -9.04 2.62 -0.92
C ALA A 224 -9.51 1.22 -0.52
N TRP A 225 -10.11 0.53 -1.47
CA TRP A 225 -10.57 -0.84 -1.30
C TRP A 225 -10.27 -1.69 -2.53
N ALA A 226 -10.18 -2.98 -2.30
CA ALA A 226 -10.13 -4.00 -3.34
C ALA A 226 -11.13 -5.10 -3.02
N GLU A 227 -11.73 -5.67 -4.05
CA GLU A 227 -12.66 -6.79 -4.00
C GLU A 227 -12.23 -7.85 -5.01
N VAL A 228 -12.54 -9.10 -4.69
CA VAL A 228 -12.29 -10.23 -5.57
C VAL A 228 -13.33 -11.31 -5.35
N GLU A 229 -13.74 -11.98 -6.41
CA GLU A 229 -14.58 -13.19 -6.32
C GLU A 229 -13.92 -14.30 -7.12
N ILE A 230 -13.58 -15.41 -6.45
CA ILE A 230 -12.81 -16.51 -7.03
C ILE A 230 -13.64 -17.79 -6.97
N PRO A 231 -13.94 -18.46 -8.09
CA PRO A 231 -14.64 -19.74 -8.09
C PRO A 231 -13.92 -20.78 -7.22
N SER A 232 -14.64 -21.54 -6.40
CA SER A 232 -14.04 -22.55 -5.52
C SER A 232 -13.18 -23.55 -6.28
N LYS A 233 -13.57 -23.91 -7.50
CA LYS A 233 -12.84 -24.81 -8.38
C LYS A 233 -11.41 -24.35 -8.69
N ALA A 234 -11.13 -23.03 -8.63
CA ALA A 234 -9.77 -22.50 -8.85
C ALA A 234 -8.78 -22.88 -7.72
N PHE A 235 -9.31 -23.33 -6.59
CA PHE A 235 -8.52 -23.77 -5.44
C PHE A 235 -8.31 -25.29 -5.38
N ASP A 236 -8.86 -26.06 -6.34
CA ASP A 236 -8.67 -27.52 -6.38
C ASP A 236 -7.18 -27.85 -6.52
N SER A 237 -6.75 -28.86 -5.78
CA SER A 237 -5.41 -29.44 -5.82
C SER A 237 -5.50 -30.94 -5.62
N ASP A 238 -4.37 -31.67 -5.72
CA ASP A 238 -4.34 -33.11 -5.49
C ASP A 238 -4.74 -33.49 -4.06
N ASP A 239 -4.47 -32.62 -3.08
CA ASP A 239 -4.68 -32.90 -1.65
C ASP A 239 -5.95 -32.26 -1.08
N PHE A 240 -6.51 -31.21 -1.70
CA PHE A 240 -7.63 -30.43 -1.16
C PHE A 240 -8.65 -30.11 -2.24
N SER A 241 -9.94 -30.27 -1.90
CA SER A 241 -11.01 -29.71 -2.73
C SER A 241 -11.10 -28.20 -2.56
N GLY A 242 -11.36 -27.48 -3.64
CA GLY A 242 -11.50 -26.03 -3.59
C GLY A 242 -12.58 -25.54 -2.63
N ARG A 243 -13.66 -26.33 -2.44
CA ARG A 243 -14.72 -26.04 -1.46
C ARG A 243 -14.23 -26.08 -0.02
N GLU A 244 -13.39 -27.05 0.32
CA GLU A 244 -12.77 -27.13 1.66
C GLU A 244 -11.86 -25.91 1.89
N VAL A 245 -11.07 -25.55 0.88
CA VAL A 245 -10.15 -24.41 0.97
C VAL A 245 -10.92 -23.10 1.17
N VAL A 246 -11.95 -22.81 0.38
CA VAL A 246 -12.69 -21.54 0.50
C VAL A 246 -13.44 -21.43 1.83
N ARG A 247 -13.95 -22.53 2.37
CA ARG A 247 -14.56 -22.58 3.71
C ARG A 247 -13.51 -22.32 4.80
N GLY A 248 -12.36 -22.99 4.71
CA GLY A 248 -11.26 -22.79 5.66
C GLY A 248 -10.74 -21.33 5.65
N VAL A 249 -10.68 -20.69 4.49
CA VAL A 249 -10.35 -19.25 4.39
C VAL A 249 -11.38 -18.38 5.08
N ALA A 250 -12.67 -18.63 4.84
CA ALA A 250 -13.76 -17.88 5.48
C ALA A 250 -13.78 -18.07 7.02
N GLU A 251 -13.57 -19.29 7.51
CA GLU A 251 -13.46 -19.61 8.93
C GLU A 251 -12.26 -18.93 9.59
N ALA A 252 -11.10 -18.95 8.93
CA ALA A 252 -9.90 -18.29 9.42
C ALA A 252 -10.06 -16.75 9.47
N ASN A 253 -10.81 -16.16 8.53
CA ASN A 253 -11.18 -14.74 8.56
C ASN A 253 -12.18 -14.46 9.68
N ALA A 254 -13.20 -15.28 9.88
CA ALA A 254 -14.17 -15.13 10.96
C ALA A 254 -13.49 -15.12 12.33
N PHE A 255 -12.47 -15.95 12.53
CA PHE A 255 -11.66 -15.93 13.74
C PHE A 255 -10.92 -14.57 13.89
N ALA A 256 -10.36 -14.02 12.82
CA ALA A 256 -9.68 -12.73 12.87
C ALA A 256 -10.65 -11.53 13.09
N ILE A 257 -11.91 -11.66 12.69
CA ILE A 257 -12.93 -10.65 12.99
C ILE A 257 -13.31 -10.68 14.49
N ALA A 258 -13.38 -11.88 15.09
CA ALA A 258 -13.86 -12.08 16.44
C ALA A 258 -12.80 -11.85 17.53
N ASP A 259 -11.53 -12.14 17.25
CA ASP A 259 -10.43 -12.18 18.21
C ASP A 259 -9.32 -11.16 17.87
N PRO A 260 -9.04 -10.17 18.77
CA PRO A 260 -8.02 -9.16 18.52
C PRO A 260 -6.59 -9.73 18.43
N TYR A 261 -6.28 -10.84 19.11
CA TYR A 261 -4.96 -11.50 18.99
C TYR A 261 -4.77 -12.06 17.59
N ARG A 262 -5.81 -12.74 17.07
CA ARG A 262 -5.76 -13.26 15.71
C ARG A 262 -5.79 -12.11 14.69
N ALA A 263 -6.60 -11.08 14.91
CA ALA A 263 -6.66 -9.89 14.06
C ALA A 263 -5.30 -9.20 13.90
N THR A 264 -4.53 -9.08 14.98
CA THR A 264 -3.20 -8.46 14.95
C THR A 264 -2.25 -9.19 13.99
N THR A 265 -2.19 -10.52 14.08
CA THR A 265 -1.36 -11.33 13.17
C THR A 265 -1.91 -11.35 11.73
N HIS A 266 -3.24 -11.34 11.60
CA HIS A 266 -3.91 -11.28 10.31
C HIS A 266 -3.59 -9.97 9.56
N ASN A 267 -3.72 -8.83 10.25
CA ASN A 267 -3.44 -7.52 9.67
C ASN A 267 -1.95 -7.33 9.38
N LYS A 268 -1.03 -7.81 10.27
CA LYS A 268 0.41 -7.84 9.95
C LYS A 268 0.67 -8.58 8.63
N GLY A 269 -0.03 -9.69 8.39
CA GLY A 269 0.07 -10.44 7.14
C GLY A 269 -0.35 -9.61 5.91
N ILE A 270 -1.35 -8.74 6.02
CA ILE A 270 -1.74 -7.80 4.96
C ILE A 270 -0.59 -6.82 4.67
N PHE A 271 0.03 -6.29 5.73
CA PHE A 271 1.10 -5.30 5.64
C PHE A 271 2.40 -5.85 5.07
N ASN A 272 2.66 -7.16 5.11
CA ASN A 272 3.76 -7.75 4.36
C ASN A 272 3.72 -7.38 2.86
N GLY A 273 2.54 -7.32 2.27
CA GLY A 273 2.37 -6.89 0.88
C GLY A 273 2.28 -5.37 0.73
N VAL A 274 1.50 -4.71 1.58
CA VAL A 274 1.27 -3.27 1.53
C VAL A 274 2.56 -2.48 1.71
N ASP A 275 3.32 -2.75 2.77
CA ASP A 275 4.56 -2.05 3.09
C ASP A 275 5.64 -2.27 2.04
N ALA A 276 5.69 -3.47 1.47
CA ALA A 276 6.63 -3.75 0.39
C ALA A 276 6.42 -2.83 -0.83
N VAL A 277 5.17 -2.48 -1.16
CA VAL A 277 4.87 -1.53 -2.24
C VAL A 277 5.12 -0.09 -1.80
N LEU A 278 4.75 0.26 -0.56
CA LEU A 278 4.97 1.60 0.00
C LEU A 278 6.46 1.94 0.03
N LEU A 279 7.30 1.01 0.48
CA LEU A 279 8.76 1.15 0.49
C LEU A 279 9.31 1.28 -0.94
N ALA A 280 8.89 0.41 -1.85
CA ALA A 280 9.34 0.43 -3.24
C ALA A 280 9.00 1.75 -3.95
N THR A 281 7.87 2.39 -3.59
CA THR A 281 7.40 3.65 -4.18
C THR A 281 7.78 4.89 -3.39
N GLY A 282 8.56 4.75 -2.30
CA GLY A 282 9.02 5.86 -1.47
C GLY A 282 7.91 6.57 -0.69
N ASN A 283 6.83 5.86 -0.38
CA ASN A 283 5.73 6.35 0.44
C ASN A 283 5.97 6.12 1.94
N ASP A 284 5.26 6.87 2.79
CA ASP A 284 5.35 6.76 4.24
C ASP A 284 4.53 5.58 4.76
N TRP A 285 5.19 4.41 4.85
CA TRP A 285 4.59 3.17 5.35
C TRP A 285 4.11 3.29 6.81
N ARG A 286 4.81 4.05 7.66
CA ARG A 286 4.44 4.24 9.07
C ARG A 286 3.14 5.02 9.21
N ALA A 287 2.93 6.03 8.37
CA ALA A 287 1.68 6.80 8.34
C ALA A 287 0.50 5.92 7.90
N VAL A 288 0.71 5.06 6.90
CA VAL A 288 -0.32 4.12 6.40
C VAL A 288 -0.63 3.06 7.45
N GLU A 289 0.36 2.43 8.08
CA GLU A 289 0.15 1.48 9.17
C GLU A 289 -0.65 2.12 10.32
N ALA A 290 -0.21 3.30 10.80
CA ALA A 290 -0.90 4.00 11.90
C ALA A 290 -2.38 4.26 11.56
N GLY A 291 -2.67 4.73 10.35
CA GLY A 291 -4.04 4.98 9.90
C GLY A 291 -4.87 3.71 9.81
N ALA A 292 -4.31 2.65 9.23
CA ALA A 292 -5.02 1.39 9.05
C ALA A 292 -5.26 0.64 10.37
N HIS A 293 -4.30 0.64 11.31
CA HIS A 293 -4.50 0.04 12.62
C HIS A 293 -5.54 0.82 13.45
N ALA A 294 -5.54 2.16 13.37
CA ALA A 294 -6.60 2.96 13.97
C ALA A 294 -7.97 2.66 13.33
N TRP A 295 -8.03 2.49 12.02
CA TRP A 295 -9.24 2.10 11.29
C TRP A 295 -9.73 0.70 11.65
N ALA A 296 -8.83 -0.26 11.88
CA ALA A 296 -9.16 -1.60 12.36
C ALA A 296 -9.82 -1.59 13.75
N ALA A 297 -9.59 -0.54 14.54
CA ALA A 297 -10.16 -0.36 15.89
C ALA A 297 -11.31 0.67 15.96
N ARG A 298 -11.83 1.17 14.82
CA ARG A 298 -12.81 2.27 14.75
C ARG A 298 -14.10 2.00 15.52
N ASP A 299 -14.50 0.74 15.64
CA ASP A 299 -15.73 0.32 16.33
C ASP A 299 -15.50 -0.06 17.81
N GLY A 300 -14.35 0.33 18.38
CA GLY A 300 -13.98 0.08 19.78
C GLY A 300 -13.28 -1.25 20.04
N GLN A 301 -13.19 -2.14 19.03
CA GLN A 301 -12.45 -3.40 19.09
C GLN A 301 -11.55 -3.53 17.86
N TYR A 302 -10.30 -3.93 18.06
CA TYR A 302 -9.39 -4.21 16.96
C TYR A 302 -9.81 -5.47 16.19
N ARG A 303 -10.02 -5.35 14.88
CA ARG A 303 -10.55 -6.42 14.00
C ARG A 303 -9.72 -6.57 12.73
N ALA A 304 -9.99 -7.65 12.00
CA ALA A 304 -9.47 -7.83 10.64
C ALA A 304 -9.86 -6.66 9.73
N LEU A 305 -8.94 -6.25 8.87
CA LEU A 305 -9.16 -5.26 7.81
C LEU A 305 -9.84 -5.88 6.57
N THR A 306 -9.89 -7.22 6.50
CA THR A 306 -10.52 -7.96 5.40
C THR A 306 -11.81 -8.63 5.85
N ASP A 307 -12.70 -8.84 4.87
CA ASP A 307 -13.89 -9.67 4.97
C ASP A 307 -13.84 -10.73 3.87
N TRP A 308 -13.80 -12.01 4.28
CA TRP A 308 -13.82 -13.17 3.39
C TRP A 308 -15.02 -14.05 3.71
N HIS A 309 -15.85 -14.33 2.71
CA HIS A 309 -16.97 -15.23 2.88
C HIS A 309 -17.27 -16.02 1.61
N VAL A 310 -17.92 -17.16 1.79
CA VAL A 310 -18.38 -18.03 0.69
C VAL A 310 -19.67 -17.49 0.12
N ARG A 311 -19.76 -17.41 -1.21
CA ARG A 311 -20.98 -17.07 -1.98
C ARG A 311 -21.41 -18.25 -2.81
N GLY A 312 -22.70 -18.33 -3.10
CA GLY A 312 -23.27 -19.41 -3.91
C GLY A 312 -23.31 -20.76 -3.21
N CYS A 313 -23.56 -21.81 -3.97
CA CYS A 313 -23.56 -23.20 -3.51
C CYS A 313 -23.33 -24.14 -4.70
N GLY A 314 -22.88 -25.37 -4.43
CA GLY A 314 -22.65 -26.35 -5.47
C GLY A 314 -21.57 -25.91 -6.45
N GLU A 315 -21.82 -25.99 -7.75
CA GLU A 315 -20.86 -25.63 -8.80
C GLU A 315 -20.65 -24.11 -8.91
N SER A 316 -21.57 -23.29 -8.39
CA SER A 316 -21.46 -21.83 -8.36
C SER A 316 -20.81 -21.28 -7.08
N GLU A 317 -20.27 -22.15 -6.22
CA GLU A 317 -19.61 -21.74 -4.98
C GLU A 317 -18.32 -20.97 -5.28
N SER A 318 -18.17 -19.81 -4.66
CA SER A 318 -17.03 -18.91 -4.82
C SER A 318 -16.59 -18.34 -3.48
N LEU A 319 -15.35 -17.88 -3.42
CA LEU A 319 -14.80 -17.09 -2.32
C LEU A 319 -14.85 -15.62 -2.71
N TYR A 320 -15.60 -14.82 -1.96
CA TYR A 320 -15.56 -13.37 -2.08
C TYR A 320 -14.68 -12.79 -0.98
N GLY A 321 -13.84 -11.81 -1.34
CA GLY A 321 -13.01 -11.08 -0.41
C GLY A 321 -13.04 -9.58 -0.67
N ARG A 322 -12.96 -8.79 0.42
CA ARG A 322 -12.84 -7.34 0.41
C ARG A 322 -11.82 -6.87 1.44
N LEU A 323 -10.99 -5.92 1.06
CA LEU A 323 -10.14 -5.12 1.93
C LEU A 323 -10.53 -3.65 1.76
N GLU A 324 -10.70 -2.91 2.86
CA GLU A 324 -10.85 -1.46 2.84
C GLU A 324 -10.08 -0.84 4.00
N MET A 325 -9.23 0.15 3.71
CA MET A 325 -8.45 0.87 4.73
C MET A 325 -8.02 2.28 4.28
N PRO A 326 -7.64 3.17 5.21
CA PRO A 326 -6.96 4.41 4.88
C PRO A 326 -5.64 4.14 4.14
N LEU A 327 -5.44 4.85 3.03
CA LEU A 327 -4.25 4.74 2.18
C LEU A 327 -3.82 6.13 1.68
N ALA A 328 -3.18 6.88 2.57
CA ALA A 328 -2.65 8.20 2.27
C ALA A 328 -1.28 8.09 1.58
N VAL A 329 -1.29 7.90 0.27
CA VAL A 329 -0.10 7.75 -0.57
C VAL A 329 0.01 8.88 -1.59
N GLY A 330 1.20 9.09 -2.14
CA GLY A 330 1.44 10.06 -3.21
C GLY A 330 2.28 9.48 -4.33
N THR A 331 2.15 10.06 -5.52
CA THR A 331 3.00 9.79 -6.68
C THR A 331 3.88 10.99 -7.03
N VAL A 332 3.72 12.11 -6.32
CA VAL A 332 4.47 13.34 -6.52
C VAL A 332 5.02 13.88 -5.20
N GLY A 333 6.18 14.53 -5.26
CA GLY A 333 6.84 15.16 -4.10
C GLY A 333 7.62 14.19 -3.22
N GLY A 334 8.35 14.73 -2.23
CA GLY A 334 9.10 13.94 -1.25
C GLY A 334 10.06 12.90 -1.85
N ALA A 335 10.18 11.76 -1.18
CA ALA A 335 11.03 10.66 -1.59
C ALA A 335 10.62 10.03 -2.93
N THR A 336 9.33 10.06 -3.29
CA THR A 336 8.84 9.57 -4.57
C THR A 336 9.47 10.29 -5.76
N ARG A 337 9.88 11.54 -5.59
CA ARG A 337 10.55 12.34 -6.62
C ARG A 337 12.08 12.24 -6.58
N SER A 338 12.66 12.21 -5.39
CA SER A 338 14.11 12.28 -5.19
C SER A 338 14.81 10.92 -5.26
N HIS A 339 14.12 9.82 -4.88
CA HIS A 339 14.72 8.49 -4.84
C HIS A 339 14.61 7.78 -6.19
N PRO A 340 15.73 7.43 -6.87
CA PRO A 340 15.70 6.82 -8.20
C PRO A 340 14.87 5.53 -8.29
N SER A 341 15.03 4.60 -7.33
CA SER A 341 14.25 3.35 -7.33
C SER A 341 12.75 3.59 -7.15
N ALA A 342 12.34 4.60 -6.37
CA ALA A 342 10.92 4.91 -6.20
C ALA A 342 10.30 5.42 -7.52
N ARG A 343 11.02 6.24 -8.26
CA ARG A 343 10.61 6.69 -9.60
C ARG A 343 10.50 5.52 -10.57
N ILE A 344 11.49 4.63 -10.58
CA ILE A 344 11.47 3.43 -11.42
C ILE A 344 10.27 2.53 -11.04
N ALA A 345 10.00 2.36 -9.74
CA ALA A 345 8.85 1.61 -9.26
C ALA A 345 7.51 2.19 -9.76
N LEU A 346 7.33 3.51 -9.67
CA LEU A 346 6.15 4.17 -10.23
C LEU A 346 6.06 4.00 -11.75
N LYS A 347 7.19 4.02 -12.46
CA LYS A 347 7.24 3.78 -13.91
C LYS A 347 6.88 2.33 -14.27
N ILE A 348 7.32 1.34 -13.49
CA ILE A 348 6.92 -0.07 -13.66
C ILE A 348 5.40 -0.23 -13.49
N LEU A 349 4.79 0.50 -12.53
CA LEU A 349 3.34 0.54 -12.31
C LEU A 349 2.57 1.32 -13.40
N GLY A 350 3.26 2.04 -14.28
CA GLY A 350 2.62 2.93 -15.25
C GLY A 350 2.01 4.19 -14.63
N LEU A 351 2.52 4.60 -13.46
CA LEU A 351 2.05 5.76 -12.68
C LEU A 351 3.06 6.92 -12.68
N ASP A 352 4.13 6.82 -13.46
CA ASP A 352 5.13 7.88 -13.58
C ASP A 352 4.54 9.05 -14.37
N VAL A 353 3.98 10.00 -13.62
CA VAL A 353 3.54 11.29 -14.13
C VAL A 353 4.71 12.26 -14.02
N ILE A 354 5.76 12.05 -14.78
CA ILE A 354 6.65 13.16 -15.09
C ILE A 354 5.89 14.00 -16.08
N ALA A 355 5.30 15.07 -15.55
CA ALA A 355 4.68 16.12 -16.33
C ALA A 355 5.69 16.72 -17.32
N GLU A 356 5.71 16.22 -18.53
CA GLU A 356 5.93 16.98 -19.75
C GLU A 356 4.57 17.30 -20.37
N GLU A 357 3.63 17.84 -19.58
CA GLU A 357 2.48 18.53 -20.14
C GLU A 357 2.38 19.86 -19.42
N GLY A 358 2.98 20.87 -20.05
CA GLY A 358 2.55 22.25 -19.87
C GLY A 358 1.03 22.33 -20.07
N PRO A 359 0.36 23.42 -19.68
CA PRO A 359 -1.08 23.55 -19.78
C PRO A 359 -1.51 23.20 -21.21
N ARG A 360 -2.29 22.12 -21.38
CA ARG A 360 -2.92 21.82 -22.65
C ARG A 360 -3.82 23.01 -22.98
N SER A 361 -3.54 23.63 -24.13
CA SER A 361 -4.39 24.65 -24.71
C SER A 361 -5.80 24.07 -24.83
N ASP A 362 -6.77 24.76 -24.27
CA ASP A 362 -8.20 24.48 -24.38
C ASP A 362 -8.59 24.35 -25.84
N GLY A 363 -8.88 23.15 -26.29
CA GLY A 363 -9.44 22.95 -27.63
C GLY A 363 -9.14 21.56 -28.19
N GLU A 364 -9.87 20.54 -27.70
CA GLU A 364 -10.36 19.37 -28.42
C GLU A 364 -10.73 18.27 -27.41
N CYS A 365 -11.92 18.39 -26.81
CA CYS A 365 -12.59 17.28 -26.16
C CYS A 365 -13.17 16.37 -27.25
N ALA A 366 -12.45 15.31 -27.63
CA ALA A 366 -13.06 14.18 -28.28
C ALA A 366 -13.88 13.43 -27.23
N ALA A 367 -15.19 13.55 -27.30
CA ALA A 367 -16.15 12.80 -26.48
C ALA A 367 -16.06 11.32 -26.85
N GLY A 368 -15.51 10.51 -25.95
CA GLY A 368 -15.46 9.06 -26.08
C GLY A 368 -14.33 8.47 -25.25
N ASP A 369 -14.65 7.84 -24.13
CA ASP A 369 -13.80 6.96 -23.27
C ASP A 369 -12.56 7.56 -22.59
N ALA A 370 -11.99 8.66 -23.03
CA ALA A 370 -10.83 9.31 -22.41
C ALA A 370 -11.13 9.95 -21.02
N GLY A 371 -12.37 10.18 -20.69
CA GLY A 371 -12.79 10.83 -19.42
C GLY A 371 -12.78 9.91 -18.19
N ARG A 372 -12.81 8.59 -18.37
CA ARG A 372 -12.73 7.62 -17.25
C ARG A 372 -11.29 7.30 -16.85
N ASP A 373 -10.36 7.33 -17.81
CA ASP A 373 -8.97 6.90 -17.61
C ASP A 373 -8.10 7.97 -16.92
N SER A 374 -8.34 9.26 -17.16
CA SER A 374 -7.56 10.34 -16.53
C SER A 374 -7.82 10.50 -15.03
N ARG A 375 -9.00 10.08 -14.51
CA ARG A 375 -9.34 10.12 -13.07
C ARG A 375 -8.74 8.96 -12.28
N ARG A 376 -8.22 7.93 -12.96
CA ARG A 376 -7.64 6.72 -12.35
C ARG A 376 -6.11 6.68 -12.40
N ARG A 377 -5.46 7.82 -12.64
CA ARG A 377 -3.99 7.94 -12.65
C ARG A 377 -3.53 8.58 -11.34
N GLY A 378 -2.24 8.40 -11.02
CA GLY A 378 -1.63 9.03 -9.87
C GLY A 378 -1.90 8.33 -8.54
N ALA A 379 -2.00 9.10 -7.45
CA ALA A 379 -2.06 8.62 -6.07
C ALA A 379 -3.28 7.74 -5.78
N ARG A 380 -4.44 8.02 -6.37
CA ARG A 380 -5.64 7.19 -6.21
C ARG A 380 -5.43 5.80 -6.78
N ARG A 381 -4.86 5.72 -8.00
CA ARG A 381 -4.57 4.42 -8.61
C ARG A 381 -3.52 3.64 -7.85
N LEU A 382 -2.49 4.31 -7.32
CA LEU A 382 -1.50 3.68 -6.44
C LEU A 382 -2.17 3.08 -5.20
N SER A 383 -3.07 3.82 -4.54
CA SER A 383 -3.78 3.30 -3.36
C SER A 383 -4.67 2.09 -3.68
N GLU A 384 -5.33 2.08 -4.84
CA GLU A 384 -6.13 0.96 -5.34
C GLU A 384 -5.28 -0.29 -5.61
N ILE A 385 -4.11 -0.12 -6.24
CA ILE A 385 -3.15 -1.22 -6.47
C ILE A 385 -2.66 -1.77 -5.13
N ILE A 386 -2.31 -0.91 -4.17
CA ILE A 386 -1.85 -1.32 -2.83
C ILE A 386 -2.94 -2.11 -2.10
N ALA A 387 -4.21 -1.68 -2.18
CA ALA A 387 -5.32 -2.42 -1.60
C ALA A 387 -5.47 -3.83 -2.23
N ALA A 388 -5.32 -3.94 -3.55
CA ALA A 388 -5.34 -5.24 -4.25
C ALA A 388 -4.17 -6.15 -3.82
N VAL A 389 -2.98 -5.57 -3.62
CA VAL A 389 -1.81 -6.32 -3.11
C VAL A 389 -2.03 -6.79 -1.67
N GLY A 390 -2.57 -5.94 -0.80
CA GLY A 390 -2.92 -6.31 0.57
C GLY A 390 -3.94 -7.46 0.64
N LEU A 391 -4.97 -7.40 -0.21
CA LEU A 391 -5.99 -8.45 -0.31
C LEU A 391 -5.39 -9.76 -0.84
N ALA A 392 -4.52 -9.70 -1.87
CA ALA A 392 -3.80 -10.85 -2.41
C ALA A 392 -2.89 -11.50 -1.37
N GLN A 393 -2.13 -10.68 -0.62
CA GLN A 393 -1.24 -11.15 0.43
C GLN A 393 -2.00 -11.87 1.54
N ASN A 394 -3.14 -11.31 1.94
CA ASN A 394 -3.99 -11.91 2.94
C ASN A 394 -4.58 -13.24 2.46
N LEU A 395 -5.07 -13.32 1.22
CA LEU A 395 -5.57 -14.57 0.63
C LEU A 395 -4.52 -15.66 0.66
N ALA A 396 -3.27 -15.35 0.26
CA ALA A 396 -2.19 -16.32 0.24
C ALA A 396 -1.91 -16.88 1.64
N ALA A 397 -1.89 -16.00 2.66
CA ALA A 397 -1.68 -16.41 4.04
C ALA A 397 -2.85 -17.26 4.58
N LEU A 398 -4.09 -16.86 4.35
CA LEU A 398 -5.26 -17.61 4.81
C LEU A 398 -5.37 -18.96 4.12
N ARG A 399 -5.08 -19.03 2.81
CA ARG A 399 -5.04 -20.29 2.07
C ARG A 399 -4.01 -21.25 2.64
N ALA A 400 -2.79 -20.78 2.93
CA ALA A 400 -1.77 -21.60 3.53
C ALA A 400 -2.19 -22.12 4.92
N LEU A 401 -2.83 -21.28 5.73
CA LEU A 401 -3.35 -21.69 7.05
C LEU A 401 -4.50 -22.70 6.95
N ALA A 402 -5.36 -22.57 5.94
CA ALA A 402 -6.49 -23.46 5.70
C ALA A 402 -6.11 -24.82 5.06
N THR A 403 -4.87 -24.97 4.59
CA THR A 403 -4.37 -26.18 3.92
C THR A 403 -3.18 -26.81 4.64
N THR A 404 -1.98 -26.71 4.09
CA THR A 404 -0.77 -27.35 4.60
C THR A 404 -0.18 -26.70 5.86
N GLY A 405 -0.65 -25.51 6.22
CA GLY A 405 -0.06 -24.69 7.27
C GLY A 405 1.12 -23.84 6.78
N ILE A 406 1.39 -22.74 7.48
CA ILE A 406 2.42 -21.75 7.08
C ILE A 406 3.85 -22.35 7.15
N GLN A 407 4.10 -23.28 8.07
CA GLN A 407 5.46 -23.75 8.32
C GLN A 407 6.07 -24.52 7.14
N GLU A 408 5.29 -25.30 6.42
CA GLU A 408 5.82 -26.13 5.33
C GLU A 408 6.36 -25.30 4.16
N GLY A 409 5.66 -24.24 3.76
CA GLY A 409 6.13 -23.29 2.75
C GLY A 409 7.34 -22.46 3.19
N HIS A 410 7.39 -22.05 4.46
CA HIS A 410 8.50 -21.29 5.03
C HIS A 410 9.76 -22.14 5.24
N MET A 411 9.62 -23.43 5.58
CA MET A 411 10.76 -24.32 5.83
C MET A 411 11.69 -24.43 4.62
N ARG A 412 11.14 -24.53 3.41
CA ARG A 412 11.96 -24.65 2.19
C ARG A 412 12.77 -23.39 1.89
N LEU A 413 12.21 -22.21 2.12
CA LEU A 413 12.90 -20.94 1.90
C LEU A 413 13.87 -20.61 3.03
N HIS A 414 13.51 -20.94 4.26
CA HIS A 414 14.43 -20.85 5.40
C HIS A 414 15.64 -21.76 5.22
N ALA A 415 15.44 -22.98 4.69
CA ALA A 415 16.54 -23.89 4.39
C ALA A 415 17.55 -23.30 3.38
N ARG A 416 17.10 -22.52 2.39
CA ARG A 416 17.98 -21.80 1.45
C ARG A 416 18.82 -20.75 2.16
N GLN A 417 18.21 -19.95 3.03
CA GLN A 417 18.94 -18.95 3.82
C GLN A 417 19.97 -19.61 4.75
N VAL A 418 19.60 -20.72 5.37
CA VAL A 418 20.51 -21.52 6.20
C VAL A 418 21.66 -22.10 5.38
N ALA A 419 21.39 -22.57 4.16
CA ALA A 419 22.44 -23.06 3.26
C ALA A 419 23.42 -21.94 2.88
N VAL A 420 22.92 -20.74 2.51
CA VAL A 420 23.77 -19.57 2.23
C VAL A 420 24.56 -19.14 3.47
N ALA A 421 23.93 -19.07 4.64
CA ALA A 421 24.61 -18.76 5.90
C ALA A 421 25.70 -19.78 6.28
N ALA A 422 25.59 -21.02 5.79
CA ALA A 422 26.60 -22.06 5.94
C ALA A 422 27.75 -21.96 4.92
N GLY A 423 27.64 -21.09 3.92
CA GLY A 423 28.63 -20.88 2.87
C GLY A 423 28.32 -21.61 1.55
N ALA A 424 27.06 -22.05 1.33
CA ALA A 424 26.64 -22.59 0.04
C ALA A 424 26.54 -21.50 -1.01
N GLU A 425 27.00 -21.76 -2.25
CA GLU A 425 26.91 -20.87 -3.39
C GLU A 425 26.35 -21.61 -4.63
N GLY A 426 25.73 -20.88 -5.54
CA GLY A 426 25.22 -21.41 -6.80
C GLY A 426 24.24 -22.57 -6.62
N GLU A 427 24.43 -23.66 -7.34
CA GLU A 427 23.59 -24.87 -7.30
C GLU A 427 23.63 -25.60 -5.96
N ALA A 428 24.72 -25.46 -5.19
CA ALA A 428 24.83 -26.06 -3.86
C ALA A 428 23.77 -25.54 -2.87
N VAL A 429 23.29 -24.33 -3.06
CA VAL A 429 22.22 -23.75 -2.22
C VAL A 429 20.95 -24.60 -2.31
N GLU A 430 20.53 -24.97 -3.52
CA GLU A 430 19.31 -25.78 -3.73
C GLU A 430 19.51 -27.22 -3.25
N GLN A 431 20.66 -27.80 -3.48
CA GLN A 431 20.97 -29.19 -3.05
C GLN A 431 20.96 -29.29 -1.52
N VAL A 432 21.70 -28.43 -0.85
CA VAL A 432 21.76 -28.39 0.62
C VAL A 432 20.38 -28.04 1.22
N ALA A 433 19.67 -27.06 0.69
CA ALA A 433 18.34 -26.71 1.16
C ALA A 433 17.35 -27.88 1.01
N GLY A 434 17.38 -28.60 -0.12
CA GLY A 434 16.56 -29.79 -0.35
C GLY A 434 16.82 -30.88 0.66
N GLN A 435 18.07 -31.13 0.98
CA GLN A 435 18.48 -32.17 1.99
C GLN A 435 18.08 -31.74 3.41
N LEU A 436 18.27 -30.47 3.79
CA LEU A 436 17.84 -29.94 5.09
C LEU A 436 16.33 -30.08 5.31
N VAL A 437 15.52 -29.84 4.27
CA VAL A 437 14.07 -30.02 4.32
C VAL A 437 13.70 -31.48 4.42
N ALA A 438 14.31 -32.36 3.60
CA ALA A 438 14.03 -33.78 3.62
C ALA A 438 14.37 -34.44 4.97
N GLU A 439 15.42 -33.95 5.64
CA GLU A 439 15.84 -34.45 6.97
C GLU A 439 15.03 -33.77 8.12
N GLY A 440 14.25 -32.71 7.86
CA GLY A 440 13.61 -31.92 8.89
C GLY A 440 14.59 -31.20 9.83
N ARG A 441 15.83 -30.99 9.40
CA ARG A 441 16.96 -30.48 10.21
C ARG A 441 17.53 -29.20 9.62
N ILE A 442 16.78 -28.11 9.66
CA ILE A 442 17.17 -26.81 9.08
C ILE A 442 18.03 -26.04 10.09
N ARG A 443 19.33 -26.32 10.10
CA ARG A 443 20.35 -25.70 10.98
C ARG A 443 21.64 -25.46 10.23
N VAL A 444 22.34 -24.35 10.56
CA VAL A 444 23.60 -23.96 9.90
C VAL A 444 24.68 -25.02 10.07
N GLU A 445 24.77 -25.66 11.25
CA GLU A 445 25.71 -26.72 11.52
C GLU A 445 25.50 -27.93 10.59
N ARG A 446 24.23 -28.32 10.37
CA ARG A 446 23.90 -29.42 9.47
C ARG A 446 24.18 -29.07 8.00
N ALA A 447 23.88 -27.82 7.61
CA ALA A 447 24.24 -27.35 6.27
C ALA A 447 25.74 -27.37 6.01
N LYS A 448 26.56 -26.97 7.02
CA LYS A 448 28.02 -27.09 6.94
C LYS A 448 28.52 -28.52 6.83
N GLU A 449 27.87 -29.51 7.47
CA GLU A 449 28.19 -30.93 7.32
C GLU A 449 27.90 -31.38 5.89
N LEU A 450 26.74 -31.02 5.34
CA LEU A 450 26.34 -31.37 3.97
C LEU A 450 27.24 -30.76 2.89
N LEU A 451 27.80 -29.56 3.15
CA LEU A 451 28.76 -28.93 2.23
C LEU A 451 30.15 -29.59 2.23
N ARG A 452 30.46 -30.38 3.27
CA ARG A 452 31.75 -31.10 3.39
C ARG A 452 31.66 -32.54 2.86
N SER A 453 30.47 -33.07 2.65
CA SER A 453 30.21 -34.40 2.15
C SER A 453 30.11 -34.42 0.62
#